data_bbb2aba9736dc35ad67b32559a7273fa
#
_entry.id   bbb2aba9736dc35ad67b32559a7273fa
#
_cell.length_a   1.000
_cell.length_b   1.000
_cell.length_c   1.000
_cell.angle_alpha   90.00
_cell.angle_beta   90.00
_cell.angle_gamma   90.00
#
_symmetry.space_group_name_H-M   'P 1'
#
loop_
_entity.id
_entity.type
_entity.pdbx_description
1 polymer ?
#
loop_
_entity_poly.entity_id
_entity_poly.type
_entity_poly.pdbx_seq_one_letter_code
_entity_poly.pdbx_strand_id
1 'polypeptide(L)'
;EITPLEGLKRRGGGMVKITYVEGYRDTGDTATFAPIDDTCLQTFDPKSGIRSWKGEYFNDRDLRGPAAAVRYEKAVDLNWKDSGPAAGVREDNFSARWTADIKPPVGGTYHFGLTSDDGSRLKIDGKMVIDHWGDHGEEQKDARIELDAGRTYRFEVEYYDSSGGAMVKLGWVRPDARGVNPEVEFAEALKAAREADAVLVFGGQNHRYDTEGVDRRDIRLHGKQNELIEAVAAANPRTVVFLIGGSAVEMPWIDKVPCVVQAW
;
A
#
# COMPACT_ATOMS: atom_id res chain seq x y z
N GLU A 1 17.47 25.34 11.53
CA GLU A 1 16.06 24.98 11.75
C GLU A 1 15.95 24.28 13.09
N ILE A 2 14.92 24.58 13.87
CA ILE A 2 14.73 24.00 15.22
C ILE A 2 13.56 23.04 15.13
N THR A 3 13.79 21.77 15.41
CA THR A 3 12.70 20.77 15.45
C THR A 3 11.79 21.00 16.68
N PRO A 4 10.52 20.54 16.65
CA PRO A 4 9.64 20.59 17.81
C PRO A 4 10.29 19.97 19.07
N LEU A 5 10.97 18.84 18.93
CA LEU A 5 11.66 18.18 20.03
C LEU A 5 12.78 19.04 20.63
N GLU A 6 13.59 19.71 19.79
CA GLU A 6 14.63 20.64 20.28
C GLU A 6 14.02 21.86 20.97
N GLY A 7 12.94 22.40 20.42
CA GLY A 7 12.21 23.52 21.03
C GLY A 7 11.70 23.16 22.43
N LEU A 8 11.08 21.99 22.57
CA LEU A 8 10.61 21.46 23.85
C LEU A 8 11.76 21.26 24.86
N LYS A 9 12.88 20.64 24.43
CA LYS A 9 14.06 20.44 25.27
C LYS A 9 14.65 21.78 25.76
N ARG A 10 14.77 22.76 24.87
CA ARG A 10 15.27 24.11 25.24
C ARG A 10 14.36 24.79 26.23
N ARG A 11 13.04 24.73 26.02
CA ARG A 11 12.06 25.40 26.89
C ARG A 11 11.87 24.67 28.22
N GLY A 12 11.90 23.34 28.21
CA GLY A 12 11.75 22.52 29.40
C GLY A 12 12.89 22.65 30.41
N GLY A 13 14.11 22.98 29.91
CA GLY A 13 15.23 23.44 30.76
C GLY A 13 15.60 22.50 31.91
N GLY A 14 15.35 21.21 31.81
CA GLY A 14 15.58 20.25 32.90
C GLY A 14 14.48 20.21 33.97
N MET A 15 13.47 21.09 33.91
CA MET A 15 12.31 21.06 34.81
C MET A 15 11.31 19.93 34.49
N VAL A 16 11.34 19.44 33.26
CA VAL A 16 10.48 18.32 32.79
C VAL A 16 11.33 17.22 32.16
N LYS A 17 10.98 16.00 32.43
CA LYS A 17 11.54 14.84 31.73
C LYS A 17 10.83 14.67 30.41
N ILE A 18 11.57 14.74 29.30
CA ILE A 18 11.03 14.51 27.96
C ILE A 18 11.48 13.15 27.46
N THR A 19 10.54 12.27 27.22
CA THR A 19 10.76 10.98 26.54
C THR A 19 10.29 11.12 25.09
N TYR A 20 11.15 10.84 24.12
CA TYR A 20 10.81 10.83 22.70
C TYR A 20 10.70 9.38 22.23
N VAL A 21 9.64 9.10 21.51
CA VAL A 21 9.40 7.82 20.83
C VAL A 21 8.97 8.13 19.40
N GLU A 22 9.56 7.45 18.44
CA GLU A 22 9.05 7.44 17.07
C GLU A 22 7.79 6.56 17.08
N GLY A 23 6.62 7.18 17.08
CA GLY A 23 5.35 6.47 17.23
C GLY A 23 5.05 5.53 16.07
N TYR A 24 5.41 5.96 14.87
CA TYR A 24 5.20 5.22 13.64
C TYR A 24 6.22 5.70 12.59
N ARG A 25 6.88 4.77 11.94
CA ARG A 25 7.75 5.09 10.81
C ARG A 25 6.97 4.93 9.52
N ASP A 26 6.75 6.05 8.85
CA ASP A 26 6.18 6.05 7.52
C ASP A 26 7.19 5.48 6.52
N THR A 27 6.96 4.25 6.10
CA THR A 27 7.76 3.58 5.06
C THR A 27 7.29 3.91 3.65
N GLY A 28 6.35 4.83 3.52
CA GLY A 28 5.61 5.16 2.31
C GLY A 28 4.21 4.55 2.34
N ASP A 29 3.23 5.34 1.93
CA ASP A 29 1.82 4.91 1.87
C ASP A 29 1.55 4.02 0.66
N THR A 30 2.33 2.98 0.57
CA THR A 30 1.84 1.79 -0.08
C THR A 30 1.13 1.03 1.03
N ALA A 31 -0.20 1.06 1.09
CA ALA A 31 -0.91 -0.06 1.70
C ALA A 31 -0.11 -1.28 1.27
N THR A 32 0.49 -2.00 2.22
CA THR A 32 1.38 -3.09 1.85
C THR A 32 0.48 -4.18 1.32
N PHE A 33 0.17 -4.08 0.02
CA PHE A 33 -0.62 -5.07 -0.67
C PHE A 33 0.21 -6.34 -0.71
N ALA A 34 -0.09 -7.27 0.20
CA ALA A 34 0.58 -8.55 0.21
C ALA A 34 0.30 -9.29 -1.11
N PRO A 35 1.27 -9.96 -1.70
CA PRO A 35 1.01 -10.84 -2.84
C PRO A 35 -0.16 -11.79 -2.52
N ILE A 36 -0.96 -12.11 -3.54
CA ILE A 36 -2.06 -13.06 -3.38
C ILE A 36 -1.48 -14.42 -2.98
N ASP A 37 -1.92 -14.93 -1.85
CA ASP A 37 -1.46 -16.18 -1.26
C ASP A 37 -1.69 -17.35 -2.24
N ASP A 38 -0.68 -18.17 -2.45
CA ASP A 38 -0.73 -19.32 -3.35
C ASP A 38 -1.80 -20.34 -2.93
N THR A 39 -2.13 -20.43 -1.64
CA THR A 39 -3.22 -21.27 -1.14
C THR A 39 -4.59 -20.89 -1.70
N CYS A 40 -4.76 -19.65 -2.14
CA CYS A 40 -5.99 -19.15 -2.78
C CYS A 40 -6.08 -19.51 -4.26
N LEU A 41 -4.94 -19.82 -4.91
CA LEU A 41 -4.90 -20.16 -6.32
C LEU A 41 -5.51 -21.55 -6.60
N GLN A 42 -6.30 -21.66 -7.66
CA GLN A 42 -6.86 -22.91 -8.16
C GLN A 42 -6.28 -23.32 -9.53
N THR A 43 -5.40 -22.49 -10.08
CA THR A 43 -4.62 -22.76 -11.30
C THR A 43 -3.31 -23.41 -10.93
N PHE A 44 -2.85 -24.37 -11.73
CA PHE A 44 -1.65 -25.17 -11.47
C PHE A 44 -0.71 -25.16 -12.67
N ASP A 45 0.58 -25.12 -12.39
CA ASP A 45 1.58 -25.44 -13.40
C ASP A 45 1.43 -26.93 -13.82
N PRO A 46 1.17 -27.22 -15.10
CA PRO A 46 0.93 -28.57 -15.55
C PRO A 46 2.16 -29.51 -15.46
N LYS A 47 3.36 -28.93 -15.30
CA LYS A 47 4.59 -29.69 -15.19
C LYS A 47 4.94 -30.05 -13.76
N SER A 48 4.78 -29.10 -12.85
CA SER A 48 5.17 -29.28 -11.44
C SER A 48 3.98 -29.61 -10.53
N GLY A 49 2.76 -29.33 -10.94
CA GLY A 49 1.55 -29.44 -10.12
C GLY A 49 1.46 -28.37 -9.03
N ILE A 50 2.33 -27.35 -9.07
CA ILE A 50 2.33 -26.26 -8.08
C ILE A 50 1.28 -25.23 -8.46
N ARG A 51 0.56 -24.71 -7.47
CA ARG A 51 -0.39 -23.59 -7.62
C ARG A 51 0.34 -22.36 -8.15
N SER A 52 -0.15 -21.79 -9.24
CA SER A 52 0.58 -20.75 -9.97
C SER A 52 -0.36 -19.87 -10.80
N TRP A 53 0.10 -18.70 -11.13
CA TRP A 53 -0.43 -17.88 -12.20
C TRP A 53 0.13 -18.37 -13.54
N LYS A 54 -0.71 -18.50 -14.56
CA LYS A 54 -0.26 -18.75 -15.94
C LYS A 54 0.06 -17.40 -16.56
N GLY A 55 1.33 -17.13 -16.87
CA GLY A 55 1.82 -15.94 -17.56
C GLY A 55 2.08 -16.23 -19.03
N GLU A 56 1.51 -15.43 -19.92
CA GLU A 56 1.70 -15.44 -21.38
C GLU A 56 2.38 -14.12 -21.76
N TYR A 57 3.52 -14.19 -22.45
CA TYR A 57 4.34 -13.04 -22.82
C TYR A 57 4.35 -12.85 -24.33
N PHE A 58 4.23 -11.60 -24.80
CA PHE A 58 4.08 -11.26 -26.20
C PHE A 58 5.13 -10.22 -26.61
N ASN A 59 5.67 -10.34 -27.83
CA ASN A 59 6.56 -9.34 -28.44
C ASN A 59 5.77 -8.20 -29.12
N ASP A 60 4.74 -7.71 -28.44
CA ASP A 60 3.80 -6.68 -28.89
C ASP A 60 3.21 -5.99 -27.66
N ARG A 61 2.98 -4.69 -27.71
CA ARG A 61 2.45 -3.91 -26.56
C ARG A 61 0.96 -4.15 -26.28
N ASP A 62 0.23 -4.69 -27.26
CA ASP A 62 -1.24 -4.81 -27.21
C ASP A 62 -1.71 -6.26 -26.98
N LEU A 63 -0.86 -7.15 -26.50
CA LEU A 63 -1.17 -8.57 -26.24
C LEU A 63 -1.58 -9.33 -27.51
N ARG A 64 -1.04 -8.94 -28.69
CA ARG A 64 -1.41 -9.51 -30.00
C ARG A 64 -0.47 -10.63 -30.42
N GLY A 65 -1.00 -11.49 -31.27
CA GLY A 65 -0.24 -12.61 -31.83
C GLY A 65 -0.11 -13.79 -30.89
N PRO A 66 0.71 -14.78 -31.24
CA PRO A 66 1.00 -15.91 -30.38
C PRO A 66 1.91 -15.49 -29.22
N ALA A 67 1.73 -16.08 -28.06
CA ALA A 67 2.65 -15.87 -26.95
C ALA A 67 4.06 -16.35 -27.33
N ALA A 68 5.05 -15.49 -27.16
CA ALA A 68 6.46 -15.81 -27.35
C ALA A 68 7.00 -16.72 -26.24
N ALA A 69 6.44 -16.61 -25.05
CA ALA A 69 6.74 -17.47 -23.91
C ALA A 69 5.51 -17.69 -23.03
N VAL A 70 5.47 -18.86 -22.38
CA VAL A 70 4.49 -19.17 -21.33
C VAL A 70 5.24 -19.62 -20.08
N ARG A 71 4.92 -18.99 -18.94
CA ARG A 71 5.53 -19.29 -17.65
C ARG A 71 4.44 -19.53 -16.59
N TYR A 72 4.83 -20.18 -15.50
CA TYR A 72 3.97 -20.35 -14.33
C TYR A 72 4.67 -19.74 -13.13
N GLU A 73 4.04 -18.74 -12.51
CA GLU A 73 4.63 -17.89 -11.49
C GLU A 73 3.82 -17.97 -10.20
N LYS A 74 4.51 -17.96 -9.06
CA LYS A 74 3.85 -18.05 -7.74
C LYS A 74 3.01 -16.83 -7.42
N ALA A 75 3.43 -15.66 -7.93
CA ALA A 75 2.77 -14.37 -7.74
C ALA A 75 3.01 -13.49 -8.96
N VAL A 76 2.15 -12.53 -9.18
CA VAL A 76 2.42 -11.38 -10.05
C VAL A 76 3.15 -10.34 -9.20
N ASP A 77 4.46 -10.54 -9.05
CA ASP A 77 5.40 -9.66 -8.33
C ASP A 77 6.75 -9.79 -9.03
N LEU A 78 6.88 -9.05 -10.13
CA LEU A 78 7.92 -9.23 -11.11
C LEU A 78 8.62 -7.88 -11.37
N ASN A 79 9.93 -7.89 -11.39
CA ASN A 79 10.75 -6.74 -11.74
C ASN A 79 11.93 -7.21 -12.58
N TRP A 80 11.91 -6.85 -13.85
CA TRP A 80 12.93 -7.25 -14.82
C TRP A 80 14.01 -6.18 -15.00
N LYS A 81 13.74 -4.94 -14.51
CA LYS A 81 14.61 -3.78 -14.74
C LYS A 81 14.80 -3.55 -16.24
N ASP A 82 16.07 -3.59 -16.69
CA ASP A 82 16.49 -3.38 -18.07
C ASP A 82 16.70 -4.72 -18.82
N SER A 83 16.00 -5.79 -18.42
CA SER A 83 16.13 -7.12 -19.05
C SER A 83 14.80 -7.71 -19.46
N GLY A 84 14.81 -8.51 -20.52
CA GLY A 84 13.61 -9.19 -20.99
C GLY A 84 13.06 -10.21 -20.00
N PRO A 85 11.74 -10.40 -19.95
CA PRO A 85 11.09 -11.26 -18.95
C PRO A 85 11.34 -12.74 -19.13
N ALA A 86 11.65 -13.19 -20.36
CA ALA A 86 11.92 -14.58 -20.69
C ALA A 86 12.72 -14.72 -21.99
N ALA A 87 13.35 -15.87 -22.19
CA ALA A 87 14.01 -16.18 -23.46
C ALA A 87 13.00 -16.07 -24.62
N GLY A 88 13.36 -15.30 -25.66
CA GLY A 88 12.52 -15.05 -26.82
C GLY A 88 11.52 -13.90 -26.67
N VAL A 89 11.47 -13.25 -25.50
CA VAL A 89 10.73 -12.01 -25.27
C VAL A 89 11.70 -10.82 -25.28
N ARG A 90 11.30 -9.74 -25.90
CA ARG A 90 12.09 -8.51 -25.99
C ARG A 90 12.31 -7.90 -24.61
N GLU A 91 13.37 -7.08 -24.46
CA GLU A 91 13.62 -6.29 -23.26
C GLU A 91 12.59 -5.17 -23.12
N ASP A 92 12.31 -4.48 -24.23
CA ASP A 92 11.29 -3.41 -24.34
C ASP A 92 10.22 -3.78 -25.38
N ASN A 93 9.12 -3.01 -25.38
CA ASN A 93 8.00 -3.20 -26.30
C ASN A 93 7.42 -4.62 -26.27
N PHE A 94 7.18 -5.10 -25.07
CA PHE A 94 6.51 -6.38 -24.83
C PHE A 94 5.24 -6.19 -24.00
N SER A 95 4.45 -7.23 -23.92
CA SER A 95 3.32 -7.28 -23.00
C SER A 95 3.19 -8.66 -22.37
N ALA A 96 2.44 -8.73 -21.30
CA ALA A 96 2.17 -9.98 -20.60
C ALA A 96 0.74 -10.05 -20.09
N ARG A 97 0.21 -11.26 -20.01
CA ARG A 97 -1.09 -11.56 -19.38
C ARG A 97 -0.94 -12.68 -18.39
N TRP A 98 -1.27 -12.43 -17.15
CA TRP A 98 -1.36 -13.48 -16.13
C TRP A 98 -2.81 -13.80 -15.86
N THR A 99 -3.09 -15.09 -15.79
CA THR A 99 -4.42 -15.57 -15.47
C THR A 99 -4.36 -16.59 -14.35
N ALA A 100 -5.31 -16.50 -13.41
CA ALA A 100 -5.50 -17.50 -12.38
C ALA A 100 -6.96 -17.57 -11.96
N ASP A 101 -7.40 -18.76 -11.55
CA ASP A 101 -8.62 -18.93 -10.81
C ASP A 101 -8.31 -18.81 -9.33
N ILE A 102 -9.00 -17.90 -8.63
CA ILE A 102 -8.73 -17.57 -7.22
C ILE A 102 -9.98 -17.79 -6.40
N LYS A 103 -9.79 -18.48 -5.27
CA LYS A 103 -10.86 -18.76 -4.31
C LYS A 103 -10.57 -17.99 -3.02
N PRO A 104 -11.27 -16.85 -2.78
CA PRO A 104 -11.10 -16.09 -1.56
C PRO A 104 -11.44 -16.92 -0.32
N PRO A 105 -10.59 -16.88 0.73
CA PRO A 105 -10.81 -17.66 1.95
C PRO A 105 -11.93 -17.10 2.84
N VAL A 106 -12.19 -15.80 2.74
CA VAL A 106 -13.25 -15.07 3.49
C VAL A 106 -14.04 -14.20 2.55
N GLY A 107 -15.30 -13.92 2.88
CA GLY A 107 -16.13 -12.96 2.15
C GLY A 107 -15.95 -11.53 2.68
N GLY A 108 -16.18 -10.54 1.83
CA GLY A 108 -16.15 -9.13 2.18
C GLY A 108 -15.37 -8.27 1.20
N THR A 109 -15.11 -7.03 1.59
CA THR A 109 -14.42 -6.04 0.76
C THR A 109 -12.92 -6.30 0.73
N TYR A 110 -12.41 -6.72 -0.42
CA TYR A 110 -10.97 -6.79 -0.72
C TYR A 110 -10.48 -5.48 -1.29
N HIS A 111 -9.29 -5.05 -0.86
CA HIS A 111 -8.62 -3.89 -1.42
C HIS A 111 -7.41 -4.35 -2.21
N PHE A 112 -7.42 -4.15 -3.53
CA PHE A 112 -6.36 -4.53 -4.45
C PHE A 112 -5.48 -3.35 -4.78
N GLY A 113 -4.16 -3.57 -4.86
CA GLY A 113 -3.19 -2.65 -5.39
C GLY A 113 -2.45 -3.27 -6.56
N LEU A 114 -2.35 -2.53 -7.66
CA LEU A 114 -1.60 -2.87 -8.84
C LEU A 114 -0.57 -1.78 -9.10
N THR A 115 0.70 -2.13 -8.95
CA THR A 115 1.85 -1.24 -9.21
C THR A 115 2.51 -1.68 -10.49
N SER A 116 2.86 -0.76 -11.36
CA SER A 116 3.56 -1.08 -12.61
C SER A 116 4.38 0.09 -13.14
N ASP A 117 5.31 -0.24 -13.97
CA ASP A 117 6.08 0.56 -14.91
C ASP A 117 6.17 -0.28 -16.21
N ASP A 118 5.49 -0.02 -17.29
CA ASP A 118 4.44 0.96 -17.62
C ASP A 118 3.02 0.46 -17.29
N GLY A 119 2.14 0.39 -18.30
CA GLY A 119 0.70 0.23 -18.19
C GLY A 119 0.24 -1.14 -17.72
N SER A 120 -0.79 -1.16 -16.86
CA SER A 120 -1.37 -2.39 -16.33
C SER A 120 -2.87 -2.33 -16.12
N ARG A 121 -3.50 -3.51 -16.03
CA ARG A 121 -4.94 -3.68 -15.78
C ARG A 121 -5.20 -4.91 -14.93
N LEU A 122 -6.21 -4.81 -14.08
CA LEU A 122 -6.79 -5.95 -13.36
C LEU A 122 -8.24 -6.15 -13.78
N LYS A 123 -8.57 -7.35 -14.20
CA LYS A 123 -9.96 -7.80 -14.44
C LYS A 123 -10.29 -8.97 -13.53
N ILE A 124 -11.53 -9.01 -13.03
CA ILE A 124 -12.08 -10.11 -12.25
C ILE A 124 -13.41 -10.53 -12.89
N ASP A 125 -13.54 -11.81 -13.26
CA ASP A 125 -14.68 -12.34 -14.02
C ASP A 125 -14.98 -11.49 -15.29
N GLY A 126 -13.93 -11.02 -15.97
CA GLY A 126 -14.02 -10.18 -17.17
C GLY A 126 -14.40 -8.71 -16.92
N LYS A 127 -14.69 -8.32 -15.68
CA LYS A 127 -14.98 -6.92 -15.34
C LYS A 127 -13.68 -6.18 -15.01
N MET A 128 -13.50 -4.98 -15.58
CA MET A 128 -12.38 -4.10 -15.25
C MET A 128 -12.51 -3.64 -13.80
N VAL A 129 -11.46 -3.89 -12.99
CA VAL A 129 -11.35 -3.50 -11.58
C VAL A 129 -10.35 -2.36 -11.43
N ILE A 130 -9.19 -2.48 -12.08
CA ILE A 130 -8.18 -1.43 -12.17
C ILE A 130 -7.82 -1.25 -13.63
N ASP A 131 -7.86 -0.02 -14.12
CA ASP A 131 -7.36 0.37 -15.44
C ASP A 131 -6.31 1.46 -15.27
N HIS A 132 -5.07 1.11 -15.55
CA HIS A 132 -3.92 2.00 -15.52
C HIS A 132 -3.10 1.80 -16.80
N TRP A 133 -3.79 1.90 -17.95
CA TRP A 133 -3.18 1.69 -19.25
C TRP A 133 -2.68 3.01 -19.81
N GLY A 134 -1.37 3.11 -20.03
CA GLY A 134 -0.68 4.29 -20.49
C GLY A 134 0.81 4.20 -20.16
N ASP A 135 1.65 4.98 -20.84
CA ASP A 135 3.09 5.07 -20.54
C ASP A 135 3.26 5.91 -19.26
N HIS A 136 3.93 5.34 -18.24
CA HIS A 136 4.24 6.00 -16.97
C HIS A 136 5.37 5.24 -16.26
N GLY A 137 6.09 5.90 -15.36
CA GLY A 137 7.04 5.25 -14.46
C GLY A 137 6.32 4.45 -13.36
N GLU A 138 7.07 3.92 -12.40
CA GLU A 138 6.51 3.15 -11.30
C GLU A 138 5.39 3.91 -10.58
N GLU A 139 4.15 3.48 -10.78
CA GLU A 139 2.95 4.06 -10.19
C GLU A 139 1.99 2.97 -9.72
N GLN A 140 1.25 3.24 -8.63
CA GLN A 140 0.25 2.34 -8.07
C GLN A 140 -1.16 2.88 -8.27
N LYS A 141 -2.06 2.00 -8.71
CA LYS A 141 -3.52 2.18 -8.65
C LYS A 141 -4.14 1.12 -7.77
N ASP A 142 -5.24 1.48 -7.13
CA ASP A 142 -5.95 0.59 -6.21
C ASP A 142 -7.46 0.61 -6.43
N ALA A 143 -8.13 -0.46 -6.02
CA ALA A 143 -9.59 -0.58 -6.07
C ALA A 143 -10.11 -1.51 -4.98
N ARG A 144 -11.37 -1.30 -4.58
CA ARG A 144 -12.08 -2.17 -3.63
C ARG A 144 -13.21 -2.91 -4.33
N ILE A 145 -13.35 -4.20 -4.02
CA ILE A 145 -14.40 -5.05 -4.57
C ILE A 145 -14.86 -6.06 -3.52
N GLU A 146 -16.17 -6.33 -3.50
CA GLU A 146 -16.73 -7.42 -2.71
C GLU A 146 -16.50 -8.76 -3.37
N LEU A 147 -15.94 -9.72 -2.62
CA LEU A 147 -15.77 -11.10 -3.04
C LEU A 147 -16.44 -12.04 -2.01
N ASP A 148 -17.07 -13.10 -2.51
CA ASP A 148 -17.69 -14.11 -1.67
C ASP A 148 -16.68 -15.20 -1.26
N ALA A 149 -16.74 -15.61 0.00
CA ALA A 149 -15.94 -16.75 0.47
C ALA A 149 -16.25 -18.02 -0.33
N GLY A 150 -15.21 -18.73 -0.73
CA GLY A 150 -15.36 -20.03 -1.36
C GLY A 150 -15.84 -20.03 -2.80
N ARG A 151 -16.29 -18.91 -3.35
CA ARG A 151 -16.54 -18.75 -4.78
C ARG A 151 -15.21 -18.63 -5.51
N THR A 152 -15.09 -19.26 -6.70
CA THR A 152 -13.93 -19.11 -7.56
C THR A 152 -14.16 -17.97 -8.53
N TYR A 153 -13.19 -17.08 -8.65
CA TYR A 153 -13.17 -15.93 -9.54
C TYR A 153 -12.02 -16.06 -10.54
N ARG A 154 -12.27 -15.71 -11.79
CA ARG A 154 -11.23 -15.62 -12.80
C ARG A 154 -10.54 -14.26 -12.73
N PHE A 155 -9.26 -14.28 -12.36
CA PHE A 155 -8.41 -13.09 -12.35
C PHE A 155 -7.59 -13.03 -13.63
N GLU A 156 -7.47 -11.84 -14.20
CA GLU A 156 -6.64 -11.52 -15.35
C GLU A 156 -5.88 -10.22 -15.06
N VAL A 157 -4.55 -10.28 -15.10
CA VAL A 157 -3.66 -9.11 -15.04
C VAL A 157 -3.06 -8.93 -16.41
N GLU A 158 -3.21 -7.76 -17.00
CA GLU A 158 -2.56 -7.36 -18.23
C GLU A 158 -1.51 -6.31 -17.93
N TYR A 159 -0.42 -6.35 -18.64
CA TYR A 159 0.72 -5.46 -18.50
C TYR A 159 1.39 -5.22 -19.84
N TYR A 160 1.95 -4.05 -20.05
CA TYR A 160 2.91 -3.83 -21.11
C TYR A 160 4.05 -2.94 -20.60
N ASP A 161 5.19 -3.14 -21.21
CA ASP A 161 6.36 -2.30 -21.14
C ASP A 161 6.57 -1.59 -22.49
N SER A 162 6.85 -0.28 -22.42
CA SER A 162 7.19 0.55 -23.57
C SER A 162 8.69 0.62 -23.75
N SER A 163 9.39 1.07 -22.72
CA SER A 163 10.85 1.19 -22.69
C SER A 163 11.35 1.51 -21.29
N GLY A 164 12.56 1.11 -20.98
CA GLY A 164 13.24 1.42 -19.71
C GLY A 164 13.01 0.38 -18.65
N GLY A 165 12.70 0.80 -17.44
CA GLY A 165 12.46 -0.13 -16.34
C GLY A 165 11.14 -0.86 -16.49
N ALA A 166 11.13 -2.20 -16.31
CA ALA A 166 9.94 -3.02 -16.45
C ALA A 166 9.60 -3.72 -15.14
N MET A 167 8.40 -3.42 -14.59
CA MET A 167 7.94 -4.08 -13.37
C MET A 167 6.41 -4.11 -13.26
N VAL A 168 5.89 -5.15 -12.60
CA VAL A 168 4.47 -5.26 -12.25
C VAL A 168 4.28 -6.03 -10.95
N LYS A 169 3.40 -5.52 -10.09
CA LYS A 169 3.09 -6.14 -8.81
C LYS A 169 1.61 -6.02 -8.49
N LEU A 170 0.95 -7.17 -8.32
CA LEU A 170 -0.42 -7.26 -7.81
C LEU A 170 -0.41 -7.76 -6.38
N GLY A 171 -1.09 -7.04 -5.51
CA GLY A 171 -1.32 -7.50 -4.15
C GLY A 171 -2.72 -7.15 -3.65
N TRP A 172 -3.05 -7.62 -2.47
CA TRP A 172 -4.33 -7.35 -1.82
C TRP A 172 -4.22 -7.13 -0.31
N VAL A 173 -5.22 -6.43 0.23
CA VAL A 173 -5.55 -6.45 1.65
C VAL A 173 -6.89 -7.17 1.78
N ARG A 174 -6.92 -8.22 2.58
CA ARG A 174 -8.10 -9.06 2.79
C ARG A 174 -9.05 -8.43 3.82
N PRO A 175 -10.38 -8.74 3.78
CA PRO A 175 -11.34 -8.25 4.79
C PRO A 175 -11.02 -8.68 6.22
N ASP A 176 -10.38 -9.85 6.37
CA ASP A 176 -9.93 -10.39 7.66
C ASP A 176 -8.48 -10.04 8.00
N ALA A 177 -7.81 -9.25 7.16
CA ALA A 177 -6.54 -8.67 7.53
C ALA A 177 -6.78 -7.94 8.85
N ARG A 178 -6.12 -8.41 9.90
CA ARG A 178 -6.24 -7.80 11.21
C ARG A 178 -5.91 -6.33 11.03
N GLY A 179 -6.88 -5.46 11.35
CA GLY A 179 -6.62 -4.04 11.51
C GLY A 179 -5.38 -3.87 12.37
N VAL A 180 -4.76 -2.72 12.28
CA VAL A 180 -3.63 -2.36 13.15
C VAL A 180 -3.97 -2.81 14.57
N ASN A 181 -3.18 -3.75 15.12
CA ASN A 181 -3.24 -4.04 16.54
C ASN A 181 -2.37 -2.98 17.25
N PRO A 182 -2.97 -1.94 17.84
CA PRO A 182 -2.20 -0.83 18.42
C PRO A 182 -1.21 -1.30 19.49
N GLU A 183 -1.55 -2.32 20.25
CA GLU A 183 -0.68 -2.85 21.33
C GLU A 183 0.59 -3.54 20.80
N VAL A 184 0.59 -3.97 19.55
CA VAL A 184 1.78 -4.53 18.89
C VAL A 184 2.48 -3.48 18.04
N GLU A 185 1.72 -2.79 17.20
CA GLU A 185 2.25 -1.84 16.22
C GLU A 185 2.85 -0.59 16.87
N PHE A 186 2.21 -0.10 17.95
CA PHE A 186 2.61 1.12 18.66
C PHE A 186 3.08 0.84 20.08
N ALA A 187 3.59 -0.35 20.37
CA ALA A 187 3.91 -0.82 21.72
C ALA A 187 4.78 0.18 22.53
N GLU A 188 5.84 0.70 21.93
CA GLU A 188 6.73 1.67 22.59
C GLU A 188 6.03 3.02 22.84
N ALA A 189 5.25 3.51 21.87
CA ALA A 189 4.51 4.75 22.00
C ALA A 189 3.44 4.65 23.09
N LEU A 190 2.68 3.56 23.12
CA LEU A 190 1.65 3.30 24.14
C LEU A 190 2.25 3.14 25.54
N LYS A 191 3.39 2.45 25.65
CA LYS A 191 4.11 2.34 26.92
C LYS A 191 4.52 3.74 27.40
N ALA A 192 5.18 4.52 26.58
CA ALA A 192 5.61 5.87 26.91
C ALA A 192 4.41 6.78 27.26
N ALA A 193 3.30 6.67 26.55
CA ALA A 193 2.08 7.43 26.80
C ALA A 193 1.47 7.11 28.17
N ARG A 194 1.41 5.85 28.57
CA ARG A 194 0.88 5.42 29.87
C ARG A 194 1.73 5.90 31.05
N GLU A 195 3.05 6.02 30.85
CA GLU A 195 4.00 6.45 31.87
C GLU A 195 4.15 7.98 31.97
N ALA A 196 3.64 8.74 31.00
CA ALA A 196 3.80 10.18 30.93
C ALA A 196 2.69 10.94 31.66
N ASP A 197 3.01 12.10 32.22
CA ASP A 197 2.02 13.03 32.79
C ASP A 197 1.16 13.67 31.70
N ALA A 198 1.71 13.91 30.51
CA ALA A 198 1.02 14.40 29.32
C ALA A 198 1.76 13.92 28.06
N VAL A 199 1.03 13.83 26.96
CA VAL A 199 1.56 13.37 25.67
C VAL A 199 1.38 14.44 24.61
N LEU A 200 2.42 14.69 23.83
CA LEU A 200 2.39 15.53 22.65
C LEU A 200 2.60 14.65 21.42
N VAL A 201 1.58 14.49 20.58
CA VAL A 201 1.67 13.77 19.32
C VAL A 201 1.90 14.76 18.20
N PHE A 202 2.96 14.57 17.42
CA PHE A 202 3.25 15.35 16.22
C PHE A 202 2.95 14.49 15.01
N GLY A 203 1.95 14.88 14.23
CA GLY A 203 1.54 14.24 12.99
C GLY A 203 1.33 15.27 11.89
N GLY A 204 0.95 14.82 10.72
CA GLY A 204 0.66 15.71 9.59
C GLY A 204 1.11 15.15 8.25
N GLN A 205 1.28 16.06 7.31
CA GLN A 205 1.70 15.74 5.94
C GLN A 205 3.16 16.14 5.73
N ASN A 206 3.85 15.45 4.85
CA ASN A 206 5.19 15.80 4.40
C ASN A 206 5.19 16.00 2.88
N HIS A 207 6.30 16.48 2.33
CA HIS A 207 6.47 16.80 0.91
C HIS A 207 6.26 15.60 -0.05
N ARG A 208 6.18 14.37 0.45
CA ARG A 208 5.86 13.19 -0.36
C ARG A 208 4.38 13.09 -0.66
N TYR A 209 3.53 13.58 0.24
CA TYR A 209 2.06 13.48 0.16
C TYR A 209 1.37 14.82 -0.09
N ASP A 210 2.06 15.92 0.18
CA ASP A 210 1.57 17.30 -0.02
C ASP A 210 2.67 18.09 -0.73
N THR A 211 2.64 18.08 -2.06
CA THR A 211 3.68 18.66 -2.91
C THR A 211 3.07 19.38 -4.11
N GLU A 212 3.80 20.34 -4.66
CA GLU A 212 3.39 21.07 -5.85
C GLU A 212 3.31 20.13 -7.06
N GLY A 213 2.25 20.29 -7.85
CA GLY A 213 2.05 19.57 -9.11
C GLY A 213 1.38 18.19 -8.99
N VAL A 214 1.07 17.73 -7.78
CA VAL A 214 0.36 16.47 -7.56
C VAL A 214 -0.83 16.68 -6.62
N ASP A 215 -2.03 16.40 -7.12
CA ASP A 215 -3.25 16.48 -6.32
C ASP A 215 -3.35 15.32 -5.34
N ARG A 216 -3.72 15.61 -4.12
CA ARG A 216 -4.05 14.60 -3.12
C ARG A 216 -5.34 13.89 -3.50
N ARG A 217 -5.37 12.57 -3.36
CA ARG A 217 -6.55 11.74 -3.65
C ARG A 217 -7.69 11.97 -2.64
N ASP A 218 -7.34 12.27 -1.41
CA ASP A 218 -8.27 12.54 -0.30
C ASP A 218 -7.60 13.44 0.76
N ILE A 219 -8.36 13.77 1.81
CA ILE A 219 -7.88 14.63 2.91
C ILE A 219 -7.45 13.85 4.16
N ARG A 220 -7.29 12.52 4.08
CA ARG A 220 -6.86 11.71 5.22
C ARG A 220 -5.39 11.95 5.56
N LEU A 221 -5.05 11.77 6.82
CA LEU A 221 -3.65 11.61 7.21
C LEU A 221 -3.11 10.33 6.60
N HIS A 222 -1.91 10.38 6.03
CA HIS A 222 -1.30 9.21 5.41
C HIS A 222 -0.85 8.17 6.44
N GLY A 223 -0.74 6.93 6.00
CA GLY A 223 -0.29 5.79 6.80
C GLY A 223 -1.20 5.51 7.99
N LYS A 224 -0.61 5.17 9.12
CA LYS A 224 -1.30 4.74 10.34
C LYS A 224 -1.40 5.87 11.40
N GLN A 225 -1.33 7.12 10.98
CA GLN A 225 -1.34 8.25 11.92
C GLN A 225 -2.65 8.35 12.69
N ASN A 226 -3.79 8.11 12.04
CA ASN A 226 -5.10 8.16 12.70
C ASN A 226 -5.20 7.09 13.81
N GLU A 227 -4.78 5.87 13.51
CA GLU A 227 -4.78 4.75 14.46
C GLU A 227 -3.82 4.99 15.63
N LEU A 228 -2.64 5.57 15.37
CA LEU A 228 -1.70 5.94 16.41
C LEU A 228 -2.29 7.01 17.34
N ILE A 229 -2.87 8.07 16.79
CA ILE A 229 -3.48 9.16 17.58
C ILE A 229 -4.61 8.63 18.46
N GLU A 230 -5.50 7.81 17.91
CA GLU A 230 -6.60 7.18 18.68
C GLU A 230 -6.06 6.30 19.81
N ALA A 231 -5.08 5.45 19.54
CA ALA A 231 -4.50 4.54 20.51
C ALA A 231 -3.77 5.29 21.64
N VAL A 232 -3.02 6.33 21.29
CA VAL A 232 -2.30 7.17 22.28
C VAL A 232 -3.29 7.99 23.13
N ALA A 233 -4.33 8.57 22.53
CA ALA A 233 -5.37 9.29 23.27
C ALA A 233 -6.14 8.38 24.23
N ALA A 234 -6.41 7.14 23.83
CA ALA A 234 -7.00 6.13 24.71
C ALA A 234 -6.08 5.72 25.86
N ALA A 235 -4.75 5.67 25.63
CA ALA A 235 -3.76 5.31 26.62
C ALA A 235 -3.49 6.43 27.62
N ASN A 236 -3.60 7.71 27.20
CA ASN A 236 -3.41 8.90 28.06
C ASN A 236 -4.39 10.01 27.65
N PRO A 237 -5.40 10.34 28.50
CA PRO A 237 -6.39 11.37 28.19
C PRO A 237 -5.81 12.79 28.17
N ARG A 238 -4.58 13.01 28.64
CA ARG A 238 -3.86 14.28 28.56
C ARG A 238 -2.98 14.34 27.31
N THR A 239 -3.57 13.99 26.17
CA THR A 239 -2.90 14.00 24.86
C THR A 239 -3.24 15.27 24.09
N VAL A 240 -2.22 15.96 23.61
CA VAL A 240 -2.34 17.09 22.67
C VAL A 240 -1.79 16.66 21.32
N VAL A 241 -2.55 16.88 20.26
CA VAL A 241 -2.13 16.55 18.88
C VAL A 241 -1.70 17.82 18.17
N PHE A 242 -0.49 17.83 17.63
CA PHE A 242 0.03 18.88 16.75
C PHE A 242 -0.01 18.36 15.31
N LEU A 243 -0.77 19.02 14.46
CA LEU A 243 -0.84 18.73 13.02
C LEU A 243 0.04 19.73 12.26
N ILE A 244 0.96 19.20 11.47
CA ILE A 244 1.86 19.98 10.61
C ILE A 244 1.45 19.68 9.16
N GLY A 245 1.04 20.69 8.42
CA GLY A 245 0.64 20.53 7.02
C GLY A 245 0.05 21.83 6.47
N GLY A 246 0.21 22.04 5.16
CA GLY A 246 -0.25 23.21 4.43
C GLY A 246 -1.70 23.13 3.92
N SER A 247 -2.39 22.01 4.12
CA SER A 247 -3.73 21.78 3.59
C SER A 247 -4.64 21.08 4.60
N ALA A 248 -5.95 20.99 4.28
CA ALA A 248 -6.96 20.39 5.14
C ALA A 248 -6.71 18.88 5.33
N VAL A 249 -6.95 18.40 6.57
CA VAL A 249 -6.89 16.98 6.90
C VAL A 249 -8.16 16.53 7.65
N GLU A 250 -8.58 15.29 7.40
CA GLU A 250 -9.65 14.64 8.15
C GLU A 250 -9.14 14.20 9.53
N MET A 251 -9.94 14.42 10.55
CA MET A 251 -9.62 14.10 11.94
C MET A 251 -10.71 13.22 12.56
N PRO A 252 -10.81 11.92 12.23
CA PRO A 252 -11.86 11.03 12.74
C PRO A 252 -11.81 10.84 14.26
N TRP A 253 -10.72 11.21 14.88
CA TRP A 253 -10.44 11.12 16.32
C TRP A 253 -10.66 12.45 17.07
N ILE A 254 -11.17 13.50 16.41
CA ILE A 254 -11.26 14.84 17.00
C ILE A 254 -11.97 14.89 18.36
N ASP A 255 -13.03 14.10 18.51
CA ASP A 255 -13.81 14.02 19.76
C ASP A 255 -13.13 13.17 20.86
N LYS A 256 -12.02 12.51 20.54
CA LYS A 256 -11.26 11.66 21.47
C LYS A 256 -10.04 12.34 22.09
N VAL A 257 -9.69 13.53 21.63
CA VAL A 257 -8.53 14.27 22.12
C VAL A 257 -8.96 15.63 22.71
N PRO A 258 -8.38 16.04 23.84
CA PRO A 258 -8.78 17.30 24.51
C PRO A 258 -8.27 18.55 23.79
N CYS A 259 -7.24 18.44 22.96
CA CYS A 259 -6.65 19.59 22.28
C CYS A 259 -5.95 19.20 20.97
N VAL A 260 -6.21 19.99 19.94
CA VAL A 260 -5.51 19.92 18.65
C VAL A 260 -4.90 21.30 18.35
N VAL A 261 -3.66 21.31 17.92
CA VAL A 261 -2.93 22.50 17.48
C VAL A 261 -2.56 22.33 16.02
N GLN A 262 -3.05 23.21 15.17
CA GLN A 262 -2.62 23.28 13.78
C GLN A 262 -1.35 24.12 13.69
N ALA A 263 -0.29 23.56 13.15
CA ALA A 263 0.96 24.23 12.84
C ALA A 263 1.14 24.30 11.32
N TRP A 264 1.36 25.50 10.80
CA TRP A 264 1.57 25.79 9.36
C TRP A 264 3.04 25.75 8.99
#